data_3c0c0af2ffed9e315dd464f48e74ba54
#
_entry.id   3c0c0af2ffed9e315dd464f48e74ba54
#
_cell.length_a   1.000
_cell.length_b   1.000
_cell.length_c   1.000
_cell.angle_alpha   90.00
_cell.angle_beta   90.00
_cell.angle_gamma   90.00
#
_symmetry.space_group_name_H-M   'P 1'
#
loop_
_entity.id
_entity.type
_entity.pdbx_description
1 polymer ?
#
loop_
_entity_poly.entity_id
_entity_poly.type
_entity_poly.pdbx_seq_one_letter_code
_entity_poly.pdbx_strand_id
1 'polypeptide(L)'
;MKFCFFYPLFFITTIACKAQQHIPLYKSNMPNAIDCPFKEERLPTGRIIHVINPELIAYYPTKPDSLKAAILICPGGGYQRLAIENEGYDVAKALNNMGIAAFVLKYRLPNDTCVTNKKIVPLQDLQQAMYLLKTNSKEYHINANNIGVMGFSAGGHLAASLSTHYNYAAMPFATDSFLKPNFSVLVYPVITMIDSLTHSGSKTRLIGKDATTIDIDFFSCEQHVTATTPPTFMVLSADDKVVNPINSIDYYNALRKNKIAAEIHIYQTGGHGYGLHLPNNDTWVNRLQTWLLLNHIIKGS
;
A
#
# COMPACT_ATOMS: atom_id res chain seq x y z
N MET A 1 -64.68 1.46 -31.52
CA MET A 1 -63.72 1.98 -30.53
C MET A 1 -62.63 0.93 -30.31
N LYS A 2 -61.42 1.19 -30.80
CA LYS A 2 -60.26 0.30 -30.62
C LYS A 2 -59.43 0.87 -29.45
N PHE A 3 -59.38 0.14 -28.35
CA PHE A 3 -58.52 0.51 -27.20
C PHE A 3 -57.09 0.01 -27.48
N CYS A 4 -56.14 0.94 -27.61
CA CYS A 4 -54.72 0.63 -27.61
C CYS A 4 -54.24 0.57 -26.16
N PHE A 5 -53.83 -0.60 -25.72
CA PHE A 5 -53.12 -0.77 -24.44
C PHE A 5 -51.62 -0.42 -24.66
N PHE A 6 -51.19 0.68 -24.05
CA PHE A 6 -49.75 0.99 -23.89
C PHE A 6 -49.19 0.23 -22.71
N TYR A 7 -48.30 -0.74 -22.93
CA TYR A 7 -47.51 -1.36 -21.88
C TYR A 7 -46.25 -0.49 -21.66
N PRO A 8 -45.98 0.03 -20.44
CA PRO A 8 -44.74 0.70 -20.16
C PRO A 8 -43.60 -0.33 -20.08
N LEU A 9 -42.62 -0.17 -20.93
CA LEU A 9 -41.39 -0.95 -20.93
C LEU A 9 -40.52 -0.44 -19.73
N PHE A 10 -40.53 -1.17 -18.62
CA PHE A 10 -39.62 -0.91 -17.51
C PHE A 10 -38.20 -1.34 -17.92
N PHE A 11 -37.33 -0.39 -18.22
CA PHE A 11 -35.91 -0.64 -18.28
C PHE A 11 -35.37 -0.90 -16.88
N ILE A 12 -35.16 -2.16 -16.53
CA ILE A 12 -34.42 -2.56 -15.35
C ILE A 12 -32.94 -2.32 -15.69
N THR A 13 -32.40 -1.18 -15.27
CA THR A 13 -30.96 -0.98 -15.24
C THR A 13 -30.38 -1.87 -14.17
N THR A 14 -29.85 -3.01 -14.57
CA THR A 14 -29.02 -3.86 -13.69
C THR A 14 -27.78 -3.04 -13.32
N ILE A 15 -27.71 -2.58 -12.09
CA ILE A 15 -26.48 -2.11 -11.48
C ILE A 15 -25.59 -3.35 -11.39
N ALA A 16 -24.75 -3.56 -12.38
CA ALA A 16 -23.71 -4.56 -12.31
C ALA A 16 -22.80 -4.14 -11.16
N CYS A 17 -22.92 -4.82 -10.01
CA CYS A 17 -21.91 -4.78 -8.97
C CYS A 17 -20.61 -5.20 -9.67
N LYS A 18 -19.69 -4.24 -9.93
CA LYS A 18 -18.41 -4.56 -10.56
C LYS A 18 -17.72 -5.54 -9.63
N ALA A 19 -17.65 -6.79 -10.07
CA ALA A 19 -16.85 -7.81 -9.42
C ALA A 19 -15.43 -7.27 -9.21
N GLN A 20 -14.82 -7.66 -8.12
CA GLN A 20 -13.43 -7.41 -7.80
C GLN A 20 -12.55 -7.67 -9.02
N GLN A 21 -11.84 -6.64 -9.53
CA GLN A 21 -11.02 -6.77 -10.74
C GLN A 21 -9.60 -7.14 -10.35
N HIS A 22 -9.10 -8.25 -10.88
CA HIS A 22 -7.71 -8.68 -10.76
C HIS A 22 -6.91 -8.19 -11.95
N ILE A 23 -5.82 -7.45 -11.70
CA ILE A 23 -4.98 -6.84 -12.71
C ILE A 23 -3.56 -7.38 -12.54
N PRO A 24 -3.09 -8.31 -13.41
CA PRO A 24 -1.72 -8.79 -13.36
C PRO A 24 -0.71 -7.65 -13.51
N LEU A 25 0.34 -7.63 -12.68
CA LEU A 25 1.38 -6.60 -12.79
C LEU A 25 2.22 -6.74 -14.05
N TYR A 26 2.43 -7.96 -14.51
CA TYR A 26 3.28 -8.27 -15.66
C TYR A 26 2.50 -9.09 -16.67
N LYS A 27 2.57 -8.69 -17.94
CA LYS A 27 1.99 -9.47 -19.07
C LYS A 27 2.93 -10.58 -19.54
N SER A 28 4.24 -10.36 -19.40
CA SER A 28 5.34 -11.27 -19.72
C SER A 28 6.60 -10.76 -19.02
N ASN A 29 7.67 -11.54 -19.01
CA ASN A 29 9.01 -11.15 -18.54
C ASN A 29 9.02 -10.43 -17.17
N MET A 30 8.57 -11.11 -16.16
CA MET A 30 8.62 -10.61 -14.78
C MET A 30 10.10 -10.52 -14.32
N PRO A 31 10.60 -9.34 -13.94
CA PRO A 31 12.01 -9.16 -13.61
C PRO A 31 12.40 -9.97 -12.37
N ASN A 32 13.65 -10.44 -12.36
CA ASN A 32 14.21 -11.26 -11.26
C ASN A 32 13.48 -12.58 -10.97
N ALA A 33 12.51 -13.01 -11.77
CA ALA A 33 11.85 -14.29 -11.58
C ALA A 33 12.75 -15.42 -12.04
N ILE A 34 12.78 -16.50 -11.26
CA ILE A 34 13.37 -17.80 -11.62
C ILE A 34 12.32 -18.89 -11.33
N ASP A 35 12.59 -20.11 -11.78
CA ASP A 35 11.70 -21.22 -11.49
C ASP A 35 11.53 -21.39 -9.97
N CYS A 36 10.28 -21.32 -9.53
CA CYS A 36 9.93 -21.37 -8.13
C CYS A 36 9.27 -22.71 -7.81
N PRO A 37 9.83 -23.51 -6.89
CA PRO A 37 9.27 -24.82 -6.55
C PRO A 37 8.02 -24.73 -5.68
N PHE A 38 7.70 -23.54 -5.16
CA PHE A 38 6.54 -23.32 -4.32
C PHE A 38 5.31 -22.92 -5.15
N LYS A 39 4.14 -23.23 -4.63
CA LYS A 39 2.85 -22.73 -5.12
C LYS A 39 2.35 -21.66 -4.18
N GLU A 40 1.72 -20.64 -4.75
CA GLU A 40 1.00 -19.64 -3.97
C GLU A 40 -0.11 -20.33 -3.17
N GLU A 41 -0.20 -20.03 -1.88
CA GLU A 41 -1.16 -20.65 -0.97
C GLU A 41 -1.87 -19.59 -0.14
N ARG A 42 -3.19 -19.71 -0.05
CA ARG A 42 -4.02 -18.95 0.87
C ARG A 42 -4.29 -19.78 2.11
N LEU A 43 -3.76 -19.32 3.24
CA LEU A 43 -3.92 -19.99 4.52
C LEU A 43 -5.36 -19.82 5.05
N PRO A 44 -5.83 -20.73 5.95
CA PRO A 44 -7.15 -20.58 6.59
C PRO A 44 -7.33 -19.25 7.34
N THR A 45 -6.25 -18.60 7.72
CA THR A 45 -6.22 -17.27 8.35
C THR A 45 -6.42 -16.12 7.37
N GLY A 46 -6.71 -16.38 6.10
CA GLY A 46 -6.83 -15.37 5.04
C GLY A 46 -5.50 -14.76 4.56
N ARG A 47 -4.37 -15.23 5.09
CA ARG A 47 -3.04 -14.76 4.68
C ARG A 47 -2.56 -15.50 3.44
N ILE A 48 -1.75 -14.84 2.59
CA ILE A 48 -1.14 -15.46 1.41
C ILE A 48 0.35 -15.64 1.63
N ILE A 49 0.86 -16.81 1.30
CA ILE A 49 2.30 -17.15 1.27
C ILE A 49 2.73 -17.51 -0.14
N HIS A 50 4.04 -17.48 -0.41
CA HIS A 50 4.64 -17.86 -1.69
C HIS A 50 4.01 -17.14 -2.89
N VAL A 51 3.82 -15.82 -2.77
CA VAL A 51 3.30 -15.03 -3.90
C VAL A 51 4.28 -15.08 -5.07
N ILE A 52 3.85 -15.70 -6.17
CA ILE A 52 4.60 -15.85 -7.42
C ILE A 52 3.94 -15.10 -8.59
N ASN A 53 2.65 -14.83 -8.50
CA ASN A 53 1.88 -14.07 -9.49
C ASN A 53 1.42 -12.74 -8.88
N PRO A 54 2.25 -11.68 -8.95
CA PRO A 54 1.89 -10.39 -8.38
C PRO A 54 0.80 -9.72 -9.21
N GLU A 55 -0.18 -9.12 -8.50
CA GLU A 55 -1.33 -8.47 -9.12
C GLU A 55 -1.86 -7.33 -8.26
N LEU A 56 -2.68 -6.47 -8.86
CA LEU A 56 -3.53 -5.52 -8.16
C LEU A 56 -4.95 -6.08 -8.08
N ILE A 57 -5.56 -5.95 -6.92
CA ILE A 57 -6.96 -6.23 -6.70
C ILE A 57 -7.67 -4.87 -6.52
N ALA A 58 -8.47 -4.49 -7.52
CA ALA A 58 -9.10 -3.18 -7.57
C ALA A 58 -10.46 -3.17 -6.85
N TYR A 59 -10.68 -2.12 -6.06
CA TYR A 59 -11.91 -1.79 -5.37
C TYR A 59 -12.36 -0.39 -5.76
N TYR A 60 -13.56 -0.24 -6.27
CA TYR A 60 -14.09 1.05 -6.72
C TYR A 60 -15.26 1.51 -5.85
N PRO A 61 -15.32 2.81 -5.50
CA PRO A 61 -16.48 3.36 -4.80
C PRO A 61 -17.73 3.31 -5.69
N THR A 62 -18.89 3.21 -5.07
CA THR A 62 -20.18 3.04 -5.77
C THR A 62 -20.67 4.26 -6.56
N LYS A 63 -20.13 5.45 -6.28
CA LYS A 63 -20.51 6.69 -7.00
C LYS A 63 -19.38 7.13 -7.94
N PRO A 64 -19.52 6.98 -9.26
CA PRO A 64 -18.45 7.20 -10.22
C PRO A 64 -18.39 8.60 -10.87
N ASP A 65 -18.93 9.65 -10.25
CA ASP A 65 -19.22 10.93 -10.92
C ASP A 65 -18.00 11.79 -11.27
N SER A 66 -16.78 11.41 -10.88
CA SER A 66 -15.53 12.14 -11.22
C SER A 66 -14.32 11.22 -11.12
N LEU A 67 -13.19 11.65 -11.68
CA LEU A 67 -11.90 10.98 -11.46
C LEU A 67 -11.59 10.99 -9.97
N LYS A 68 -11.41 9.82 -9.39
CA LYS A 68 -11.23 9.63 -7.95
C LYS A 68 -9.77 9.75 -7.54
N ALA A 69 -9.54 10.18 -6.30
CA ALA A 69 -8.30 9.87 -5.62
C ALA A 69 -8.14 8.34 -5.54
N ALA A 70 -6.91 7.87 -5.57
CA ALA A 70 -6.62 6.45 -5.46
C ALA A 70 -5.57 6.17 -4.38
N ILE A 71 -5.64 5.00 -3.76
CA ILE A 71 -4.64 4.52 -2.82
C ILE A 71 -4.20 3.11 -3.22
N LEU A 72 -2.88 2.95 -3.39
CA LEU A 72 -2.21 1.69 -3.59
C LEU A 72 -1.82 1.12 -2.23
N ILE A 73 -2.39 -0.03 -1.85
CA ILE A 73 -2.28 -0.61 -0.51
C ILE A 73 -1.28 -1.75 -0.51
N CYS A 74 -0.30 -1.68 0.39
CA CYS A 74 0.72 -2.71 0.64
C CYS A 74 0.41 -3.42 1.98
N PRO A 75 -0.22 -4.60 1.98
CA PRO A 75 -0.45 -5.37 3.20
C PRO A 75 0.86 -5.77 3.87
N GLY A 76 0.87 -5.89 5.21
CA GLY A 76 2.00 -6.37 5.98
C GLY A 76 2.09 -7.89 6.02
N GLY A 77 2.87 -8.39 6.98
CA GLY A 77 3.09 -9.82 7.19
C GLY A 77 4.57 -10.20 7.28
N GLY A 78 5.43 -9.24 7.64
CA GLY A 78 6.85 -9.44 7.92
C GLY A 78 7.67 -9.90 6.71
N TYR A 79 7.25 -9.57 5.50
CA TYR A 79 7.82 -10.09 4.24
C TYR A 79 7.81 -11.62 4.11
N GLN A 80 7.09 -12.32 4.98
CA GLN A 80 6.90 -13.77 4.95
C GLN A 80 5.58 -14.18 4.33
N ARG A 81 4.58 -13.33 4.48
CA ARG A 81 3.20 -13.52 4.05
C ARG A 81 2.55 -12.17 3.78
N LEU A 82 1.37 -12.19 3.19
CA LEU A 82 0.52 -11.00 3.09
C LEU A 82 -0.69 -11.15 4.01
N ALA A 83 -0.91 -10.21 4.90
CA ALA A 83 -2.11 -10.08 5.73
C ALA A 83 -3.25 -9.44 4.89
N ILE A 84 -3.56 -10.04 3.73
CA ILE A 84 -4.29 -9.41 2.63
C ILE A 84 -5.76 -9.12 2.97
N GLU A 85 -6.35 -9.86 3.92
CA GLU A 85 -7.73 -9.63 4.35
C GLU A 85 -7.84 -8.33 5.15
N ASN A 86 -7.26 -8.31 6.35
CA ASN A 86 -7.44 -7.23 7.31
C ASN A 86 -6.62 -5.97 6.99
N GLU A 87 -5.50 -6.09 6.29
CA GLU A 87 -4.62 -4.96 5.91
C GLU A 87 -4.72 -4.62 4.41
N GLY A 88 -5.57 -5.33 3.67
CA GLY A 88 -5.83 -5.11 2.25
C GLY A 88 -7.30 -4.91 1.97
N TYR A 89 -8.07 -6.00 1.93
CA TYR A 89 -9.45 -6.00 1.45
C TYR A 89 -10.41 -5.19 2.34
N ASP A 90 -10.30 -5.31 3.66
CA ASP A 90 -11.16 -4.55 4.57
C ASP A 90 -10.82 -3.06 4.53
N VAL A 91 -9.53 -2.73 4.43
CA VAL A 91 -9.05 -1.36 4.25
C VAL A 91 -9.55 -0.77 2.93
N ALA A 92 -9.49 -1.53 1.84
CA ALA A 92 -9.99 -1.09 0.53
C ALA A 92 -11.49 -0.76 0.57
N LYS A 93 -12.29 -1.58 1.25
CA LYS A 93 -13.72 -1.33 1.47
C LYS A 93 -13.96 -0.04 2.28
N ALA A 94 -13.18 0.17 3.34
CA ALA A 94 -13.27 1.38 4.15
C ALA A 94 -12.94 2.65 3.35
N LEU A 95 -11.89 2.61 2.50
CA LEU A 95 -11.54 3.70 1.60
C LEU A 95 -12.61 3.97 0.55
N ASN A 96 -13.25 2.91 0.01
CA ASN A 96 -14.37 3.08 -0.93
C ASN A 96 -15.54 3.84 -0.31
N ASN A 97 -15.81 3.65 0.99
CA ASN A 97 -16.84 4.41 1.70
C ASN A 97 -16.52 5.92 1.79
N MET A 98 -15.24 6.30 1.66
CA MET A 98 -14.79 7.68 1.56
C MET A 98 -14.75 8.20 0.11
N GLY A 99 -15.17 7.40 -0.87
CA GLY A 99 -15.13 7.75 -2.29
C GLY A 99 -13.74 7.60 -2.94
N ILE A 100 -12.81 6.89 -2.33
CA ILE A 100 -11.45 6.67 -2.81
C ILE A 100 -11.39 5.32 -3.52
N ALA A 101 -10.80 5.26 -4.72
CA ALA A 101 -10.49 3.99 -5.36
C ALA A 101 -9.28 3.34 -4.65
N ALA A 102 -9.37 2.05 -4.37
CA ALA A 102 -8.33 1.34 -3.65
C ALA A 102 -7.81 0.16 -4.49
N PHE A 103 -6.50 -0.02 -4.50
CA PHE A 103 -5.83 -1.08 -5.22
C PHE A 103 -4.93 -1.85 -4.26
N VAL A 104 -5.33 -3.06 -3.91
CA VAL A 104 -4.55 -3.91 -3.01
C VAL A 104 -3.46 -4.61 -3.81
N LEU A 105 -2.21 -4.38 -3.43
CA LEU A 105 -1.06 -5.00 -4.07
C LEU A 105 -0.76 -6.36 -3.44
N LYS A 106 -0.95 -7.42 -4.20
CA LYS A 106 -0.41 -8.74 -3.92
C LYS A 106 1.00 -8.81 -4.49
N TYR A 107 1.99 -8.37 -3.72
CA TYR A 107 3.39 -8.29 -4.16
C TYR A 107 4.17 -9.57 -3.85
N ARG A 108 5.20 -9.86 -4.65
CA ARG A 108 6.10 -11.00 -4.42
C ARG A 108 6.85 -10.85 -3.10
N LEU A 109 6.91 -11.94 -2.36
CA LEU A 109 7.65 -12.01 -1.11
C LEU A 109 9.13 -12.27 -1.39
N PRO A 110 10.07 -11.66 -0.62
CA PRO A 110 11.50 -11.90 -0.76
C PRO A 110 11.85 -13.37 -0.51
N ASN A 111 12.29 -14.09 -1.54
CA ASN A 111 12.66 -15.51 -1.45
C ASN A 111 13.75 -15.84 -2.46
N ASP A 112 14.97 -16.14 -1.98
CA ASP A 112 16.12 -16.46 -2.82
C ASP A 112 15.93 -17.69 -3.70
N THR A 113 14.96 -18.56 -3.39
CA THR A 113 14.62 -19.74 -4.20
C THR A 113 13.75 -19.41 -5.41
N CYS A 114 13.07 -18.26 -5.39
CA CYS A 114 12.10 -17.87 -6.42
C CYS A 114 12.51 -16.62 -7.20
N VAL A 115 13.54 -15.89 -6.74
CA VAL A 115 14.00 -14.65 -7.38
C VAL A 115 15.52 -14.50 -7.27
N THR A 116 16.13 -13.86 -8.28
CA THR A 116 17.58 -13.64 -8.32
C THR A 116 18.06 -12.54 -7.38
N ASN A 117 17.21 -11.55 -7.07
CA ASN A 117 17.53 -10.47 -6.14
C ASN A 117 16.31 -10.16 -5.26
N LYS A 118 16.20 -10.86 -4.13
CA LYS A 118 15.05 -10.75 -3.24
C LYS A 118 14.88 -9.36 -2.62
N LYS A 119 15.98 -8.60 -2.42
CA LYS A 119 15.97 -7.31 -1.72
C LYS A 119 15.12 -6.29 -2.46
N ILE A 120 15.15 -6.32 -3.78
CA ILE A 120 14.52 -5.30 -4.62
C ILE A 120 13.13 -5.70 -5.14
N VAL A 121 12.79 -6.99 -5.15
CA VAL A 121 11.59 -7.51 -5.80
C VAL A 121 10.28 -6.90 -5.28
N PRO A 122 10.08 -6.71 -3.96
CA PRO A 122 8.86 -6.03 -3.49
C PRO A 122 8.75 -4.60 -4.02
N LEU A 123 9.86 -3.85 -4.06
CA LEU A 123 9.88 -2.48 -4.60
C LEU A 123 9.63 -2.46 -6.11
N GLN A 124 10.16 -3.44 -6.87
CA GLN A 124 9.86 -3.60 -8.30
C GLN A 124 8.36 -3.75 -8.53
N ASP A 125 7.71 -4.63 -7.77
CA ASP A 125 6.27 -4.86 -7.90
C ASP A 125 5.47 -3.60 -7.54
N LEU A 126 5.88 -2.87 -6.50
CA LEU A 126 5.24 -1.62 -6.11
C LEU A 126 5.45 -0.50 -7.14
N GLN A 127 6.65 -0.38 -7.72
CA GLN A 127 6.92 0.56 -8.82
C GLN A 127 6.12 0.20 -10.07
N GLN A 128 6.02 -1.09 -10.43
CA GLN A 128 5.20 -1.57 -11.54
C GLN A 128 3.73 -1.23 -11.31
N ALA A 129 3.21 -1.45 -10.10
CA ALA A 129 1.85 -1.11 -9.75
C ALA A 129 1.57 0.39 -9.89
N MET A 130 2.45 1.24 -9.35
CA MET A 130 2.31 2.70 -9.48
C MET A 130 2.37 3.14 -10.95
N TYR A 131 3.26 2.56 -11.75
CA TYR A 131 3.35 2.80 -13.19
C TYR A 131 2.04 2.46 -13.91
N LEU A 132 1.48 1.28 -13.65
CA LEU A 132 0.21 0.85 -14.26
C LEU A 132 -0.94 1.80 -13.88
N LEU A 133 -1.04 2.18 -12.61
CA LEU A 133 -2.09 3.08 -12.14
C LEU A 133 -1.99 4.47 -12.80
N LYS A 134 -0.79 5.03 -12.93
CA LYS A 134 -0.59 6.34 -13.53
C LYS A 134 -0.80 6.33 -15.05
N THR A 135 -0.28 5.32 -15.75
CA THR A 135 -0.42 5.20 -17.22
C THR A 135 -1.85 4.90 -17.66
N ASN A 136 -2.54 4.05 -16.92
CA ASN A 136 -3.91 3.63 -17.28
C ASN A 136 -4.97 4.32 -16.41
N SER A 137 -4.65 5.47 -15.84
CA SER A 137 -5.52 6.18 -14.90
C SER A 137 -6.92 6.48 -15.44
N LYS A 138 -7.05 6.75 -16.73
CA LYS A 138 -8.35 6.96 -17.40
C LYS A 138 -9.19 5.68 -17.43
N GLU A 139 -8.58 4.54 -17.73
CA GLU A 139 -9.23 3.22 -17.73
C GLU A 139 -9.74 2.86 -16.35
N TYR A 140 -8.95 3.18 -15.32
CA TYR A 140 -9.30 2.91 -13.92
C TYR A 140 -10.16 4.01 -13.28
N HIS A 141 -10.58 5.03 -14.05
CA HIS A 141 -11.37 6.17 -13.54
C HIS A 141 -10.75 6.86 -12.31
N ILE A 142 -9.43 7.00 -12.30
CA ILE A 142 -8.66 7.66 -11.23
C ILE A 142 -7.89 8.88 -11.74
N ASN A 143 -7.55 9.79 -10.85
CA ASN A 143 -6.71 10.93 -11.15
C ASN A 143 -5.23 10.56 -10.98
N ALA A 144 -4.47 10.49 -12.07
CA ALA A 144 -3.04 10.16 -12.06
C ALA A 144 -2.20 11.08 -11.13
N ASN A 145 -2.66 12.31 -10.93
CA ASN A 145 -2.00 13.30 -10.06
C ASN A 145 -2.52 13.25 -8.60
N ASN A 146 -3.26 12.21 -8.23
CA ASN A 146 -3.80 12.05 -6.89
C ASN A 146 -3.83 10.57 -6.47
N ILE A 147 -2.67 9.92 -6.57
CA ILE A 147 -2.47 8.52 -6.20
C ILE A 147 -1.51 8.47 -5.00
N GLY A 148 -2.02 8.02 -3.86
CA GLY A 148 -1.22 7.76 -2.67
C GLY A 148 -0.77 6.31 -2.55
N VAL A 149 0.18 6.07 -1.65
CA VAL A 149 0.57 4.73 -1.21
C VAL A 149 0.23 4.55 0.26
N MET A 150 -0.31 3.39 0.61
CA MET A 150 -0.61 3.01 2.00
C MET A 150 0.09 1.69 2.31
N GLY A 151 0.64 1.56 3.53
CA GLY A 151 1.24 0.29 3.92
C GLY A 151 1.18 0.02 5.41
N PHE A 152 1.14 -1.25 5.73
CA PHE A 152 1.00 -1.80 7.08
C PHE A 152 2.24 -2.60 7.47
N SER A 153 2.82 -2.39 8.65
CA SER A 153 3.93 -3.19 9.16
C SER A 153 5.09 -3.28 8.13
N ALA A 154 5.45 -4.47 7.66
CA ALA A 154 6.43 -4.66 6.58
C ALA A 154 5.94 -4.06 5.24
N GLY A 155 4.64 -4.04 4.96
CA GLY A 155 4.06 -3.30 3.83
C GLY A 155 4.17 -1.79 4.02
N GLY A 156 4.20 -1.31 5.27
CA GLY A 156 4.52 0.07 5.62
C GLY A 156 5.96 0.43 5.26
N HIS A 157 6.91 -0.49 5.49
CA HIS A 157 8.28 -0.34 5.01
C HIS A 157 8.33 -0.25 3.47
N LEU A 158 7.60 -1.11 2.78
CA LEU A 158 7.53 -1.09 1.31
C LEU A 158 6.96 0.23 0.80
N ALA A 159 5.90 0.76 1.42
CA ALA A 159 5.31 2.05 1.08
C ALA A 159 6.25 3.22 1.38
N ALA A 160 6.97 3.19 2.50
CA ALA A 160 8.00 4.16 2.84
C ALA A 160 9.19 4.10 1.86
N SER A 161 9.60 2.89 1.45
CA SER A 161 10.64 2.69 0.44
C SER A 161 10.26 3.33 -0.90
N LEU A 162 9.03 3.18 -1.39
CA LEU A 162 8.59 3.90 -2.59
C LEU A 162 8.61 5.41 -2.37
N SER A 163 8.21 5.88 -1.19
CA SER A 163 8.13 7.32 -0.89
C SER A 163 9.49 8.01 -0.83
N THR A 164 10.53 7.29 -0.45
CA THR A 164 11.91 7.82 -0.33
C THR A 164 12.80 7.46 -1.52
N HIS A 165 12.48 6.38 -2.25
CA HIS A 165 13.28 5.84 -3.36
C HIS A 165 12.45 5.73 -4.66
N TYR A 166 11.45 6.61 -4.86
CA TYR A 166 10.61 6.57 -6.08
C TYR A 166 11.44 6.77 -7.37
N ASN A 167 12.58 7.45 -7.29
CA ASN A 167 13.54 7.68 -8.38
C ASN A 167 14.64 6.62 -8.48
N TYR A 168 14.71 5.67 -7.57
CA TYR A 168 15.59 4.52 -7.69
C TYR A 168 15.04 3.57 -8.76
N ALA A 169 15.81 3.31 -9.82
CA ALA A 169 15.37 2.50 -10.95
C ALA A 169 15.38 0.99 -10.62
N ALA A 170 14.50 0.54 -9.71
CA ALA A 170 14.23 -0.88 -9.55
C ALA A 170 13.57 -1.47 -10.81
N MET A 171 12.83 -0.64 -11.56
CA MET A 171 12.29 -0.95 -12.88
C MET A 171 12.90 -0.02 -13.94
N PRO A 172 13.13 -0.50 -15.20
CA PRO A 172 13.80 0.29 -16.25
C PRO A 172 13.11 1.60 -16.62
N PHE A 173 11.78 1.68 -16.40
CA PHE A 173 10.96 2.85 -16.68
C PHE A 173 10.79 3.78 -15.46
N ALA A 174 11.42 3.45 -14.32
CA ALA A 174 11.42 4.33 -13.16
C ALA A 174 12.25 5.56 -13.48
N THR A 175 11.58 6.62 -13.94
CA THR A 175 12.21 7.88 -14.27
C THR A 175 11.72 8.96 -13.31
N ASP A 176 12.65 9.64 -12.68
CA ASP A 176 12.46 10.84 -11.86
C ASP A 176 11.20 10.81 -10.95
N SER A 177 10.30 11.76 -11.16
CA SER A 177 9.12 11.94 -10.33
C SER A 177 7.90 11.13 -10.76
N PHE A 178 7.95 10.40 -11.89
CA PHE A 178 6.76 9.72 -12.42
C PHE A 178 6.19 8.69 -11.44
N LEU A 179 7.05 7.94 -10.74
CA LEU A 179 6.62 6.93 -9.76
C LEU A 179 6.37 7.50 -8.36
N LYS A 180 6.63 8.78 -8.15
CA LYS A 180 6.41 9.43 -6.86
C LYS A 180 4.94 9.35 -6.47
N PRO A 181 4.58 8.81 -5.29
CA PRO A 181 3.22 8.91 -4.77
C PRO A 181 2.90 10.36 -4.39
N ASN A 182 1.64 10.74 -4.48
CA ASN A 182 1.20 12.09 -4.12
C ASN A 182 1.14 12.28 -2.60
N PHE A 183 0.92 11.21 -1.86
CA PHE A 183 0.91 11.16 -0.40
C PHE A 183 1.17 9.74 0.09
N SER A 184 1.48 9.60 1.37
CA SER A 184 1.72 8.31 2.02
C SER A 184 0.87 8.15 3.27
N VAL A 185 0.43 6.92 3.53
CA VAL A 185 -0.27 6.52 4.76
C VAL A 185 0.46 5.30 5.34
N LEU A 186 1.04 5.46 6.51
CA LEU A 186 1.88 4.42 7.13
C LEU A 186 1.27 3.98 8.46
N VAL A 187 0.92 2.71 8.56
CA VAL A 187 0.21 2.13 9.70
C VAL A 187 1.13 1.15 10.42
N TYR A 188 1.52 1.47 11.65
CA TYR A 188 2.54 0.76 12.46
C TYR A 188 3.72 0.24 11.63
N PRO A 189 4.35 1.10 10.80
CA PRO A 189 5.28 0.66 9.78
C PRO A 189 6.61 0.21 10.38
N VAL A 190 7.22 -0.82 9.79
CA VAL A 190 8.67 -0.97 9.85
C VAL A 190 9.28 0.15 9.02
N ILE A 191 10.33 0.80 9.48
CA ILE A 191 10.98 1.93 8.80
C ILE A 191 12.48 1.72 8.71
N THR A 192 13.14 1.50 9.84
CA THR A 192 14.58 1.33 9.91
C THR A 192 15.00 -0.13 9.79
N MET A 193 16.20 -0.36 9.29
CA MET A 193 16.87 -1.67 9.30
C MET A 193 18.02 -1.74 10.31
N ILE A 194 18.17 -0.72 11.16
CA ILE A 194 19.16 -0.70 12.27
C ILE A 194 18.77 -1.74 13.33
N ASP A 195 19.68 -2.63 13.69
CA ASP A 195 19.43 -3.82 14.51
C ASP A 195 18.75 -3.56 15.85
N SER A 196 19.08 -2.45 16.52
CA SER A 196 18.50 -2.09 17.81
C SER A 196 17.02 -1.67 17.76
N LEU A 197 16.49 -1.32 16.57
CA LEU A 197 15.16 -0.74 16.39
C LEU A 197 14.28 -1.49 15.41
N THR A 198 14.89 -2.25 14.48
CA THR A 198 14.16 -2.90 13.38
C THR A 198 13.30 -4.06 13.87
N HIS A 199 12.28 -4.40 13.08
CA HIS A 199 11.66 -5.72 13.18
C HIS A 199 12.56 -6.76 12.53
N SER A 200 13.29 -7.53 13.33
CA SER A 200 14.33 -8.48 12.90
C SER A 200 13.84 -9.48 11.84
N GLY A 201 12.57 -9.94 11.95
CA GLY A 201 11.97 -10.83 10.98
C GLY A 201 11.82 -10.21 9.60
N SER A 202 11.40 -8.94 9.50
CA SER A 202 11.31 -8.22 8.23
C SER A 202 12.69 -7.97 7.63
N LYS A 203 13.64 -7.51 8.45
CA LYS A 203 15.03 -7.28 8.03
C LYS A 203 15.65 -8.55 7.43
N THR A 204 15.62 -9.66 8.17
CA THR A 204 16.23 -10.91 7.74
C THR A 204 15.63 -11.43 6.43
N ARG A 205 14.32 -11.30 6.24
CA ARG A 205 13.67 -11.76 5.01
C ARG A 205 14.01 -10.87 3.82
N LEU A 206 13.96 -9.56 4.00
CA LEU A 206 14.21 -8.62 2.91
C LEU A 206 15.69 -8.59 2.52
N ILE A 207 16.59 -8.29 3.46
CA ILE A 207 18.00 -8.02 3.16
C ILE A 207 18.97 -9.09 3.64
N GLY A 208 18.47 -10.13 4.34
CA GLY A 208 19.29 -11.25 4.81
C GLY A 208 19.85 -11.06 6.22
N LYS A 209 20.41 -12.13 6.78
CA LYS A 209 21.08 -12.09 8.10
C LYS A 209 22.41 -11.34 8.02
N ASP A 210 23.10 -11.49 6.89
CA ASP A 210 24.44 -10.93 6.63
C ASP A 210 24.32 -9.63 5.83
N ALA A 211 23.29 -8.81 6.12
CA ALA A 211 23.07 -7.55 5.46
C ALA A 211 24.24 -6.61 5.66
N THR A 212 24.72 -6.02 4.58
CA THR A 212 25.81 -5.05 4.62
C THR A 212 25.35 -3.72 5.22
N THR A 213 26.29 -2.87 5.64
CA THR A 213 25.97 -1.49 6.08
C THR A 213 25.27 -0.70 4.96
N ILE A 214 25.63 -0.93 3.70
CA ILE A 214 24.96 -0.33 2.53
C ILE A 214 23.51 -0.79 2.41
N ASP A 215 23.24 -2.08 2.64
CA ASP A 215 21.86 -2.58 2.64
C ASP A 215 21.04 -1.97 3.79
N ILE A 216 21.64 -1.92 4.99
CA ILE A 216 20.98 -1.34 6.18
C ILE A 216 20.66 0.13 5.94
N ASP A 217 21.61 0.90 5.42
CA ASP A 217 21.42 2.30 5.08
C ASP A 217 20.32 2.45 4.03
N PHE A 218 20.43 1.79 2.87
CA PHE A 218 19.48 1.92 1.76
C PHE A 218 18.04 1.58 2.17
N PHE A 219 17.85 0.59 3.01
CA PHE A 219 16.51 0.17 3.45
C PHE A 219 16.05 0.81 4.77
N SER A 220 16.82 1.73 5.36
CA SER A 220 16.40 2.56 6.50
C SER A 220 15.79 3.86 5.98
N CYS A 221 14.46 3.83 5.74
CA CYS A 221 13.74 4.87 5.00
C CYS A 221 13.84 6.25 5.65
N GLU A 222 14.00 6.34 6.98
CA GLU A 222 14.16 7.60 7.72
C GLU A 222 15.42 8.36 7.32
N GLN A 223 16.44 7.66 6.83
CA GLN A 223 17.70 8.25 6.38
C GLN A 223 17.61 8.87 4.98
N HIS A 224 16.61 8.46 4.19
CA HIS A 224 16.42 8.87 2.80
C HIS A 224 15.25 9.85 2.59
N VAL A 225 14.73 10.43 3.65
CA VAL A 225 13.72 11.51 3.57
C VAL A 225 14.39 12.77 3.03
N THR A 226 13.81 13.32 1.97
CA THR A 226 14.27 14.55 1.31
C THR A 226 13.16 15.58 1.23
N ALA A 227 13.45 16.79 0.77
CA ALA A 227 12.46 17.84 0.53
C ALA A 227 11.39 17.47 -0.51
N THR A 228 11.60 16.37 -1.25
CA THR A 228 10.65 15.87 -2.26
C THR A 228 9.86 14.65 -1.83
N THR A 229 10.10 14.13 -0.63
CA THR A 229 9.30 13.05 -0.02
C THR A 229 7.84 13.51 0.10
N PRO A 230 6.85 12.66 -0.20
CA PRO A 230 5.44 13.07 -0.17
C PRO A 230 4.92 13.38 1.25
N PRO A 231 3.87 14.21 1.38
CA PRO A 231 3.15 14.39 2.63
C PRO A 231 2.70 13.04 3.21
N THR A 232 2.82 12.87 4.52
CA THR A 232 2.64 11.56 5.15
C THR A 232 1.72 11.61 6.37
N PHE A 233 0.73 10.71 6.41
CA PHE A 233 -0.07 10.40 7.58
C PHE A 233 0.45 9.11 8.23
N MET A 234 0.57 9.09 9.55
CA MET A 234 1.09 7.94 10.29
C MET A 234 0.20 7.60 11.48
N VAL A 235 0.06 6.30 11.75
CA VAL A 235 -0.64 5.82 12.94
C VAL A 235 0.03 4.57 13.51
N LEU A 236 0.14 4.53 14.84
CA LEU A 236 0.76 3.41 15.57
C LEU A 236 0.25 3.35 17.01
N SER A 237 0.65 2.33 17.75
CA SER A 237 0.37 2.19 19.17
C SER A 237 1.68 2.24 19.99
N ALA A 238 1.63 2.89 21.13
CA ALA A 238 2.79 3.02 22.02
C ALA A 238 3.21 1.69 22.66
N ASP A 239 2.26 0.75 22.81
CA ASP A 239 2.46 -0.59 23.37
C ASP A 239 2.80 -1.67 22.33
N ASP A 240 3.15 -1.28 21.09
CA ASP A 240 3.55 -2.22 20.04
C ASP A 240 4.85 -2.94 20.42
N LYS A 241 4.76 -4.26 20.61
CA LYS A 241 5.88 -5.15 20.99
C LYS A 241 6.50 -5.87 19.77
N VAL A 242 5.98 -5.66 18.58
CA VAL A 242 6.46 -6.30 17.34
C VAL A 242 7.31 -5.34 16.54
N VAL A 243 6.82 -4.13 16.30
CA VAL A 243 7.57 -3.04 15.65
C VAL A 243 7.74 -1.92 16.66
N ASN A 244 8.99 -1.63 17.01
CA ASN A 244 9.28 -0.56 17.97
C ASN A 244 8.68 0.77 17.47
N PRO A 245 7.85 1.47 18.30
CA PRO A 245 7.25 2.76 17.96
C PRO A 245 8.23 3.82 17.46
N ILE A 246 9.50 3.73 17.86
CA ILE A 246 10.56 4.63 17.40
C ILE A 246 10.71 4.62 15.88
N ASN A 247 10.42 3.52 15.19
CA ASN A 247 10.40 3.49 13.71
C ASN A 247 9.57 4.64 13.14
N SER A 248 8.33 4.79 13.60
CA SER A 248 7.44 5.85 13.12
C SER A 248 7.87 7.24 13.60
N ILE A 249 8.36 7.34 14.83
CA ILE A 249 8.80 8.61 15.42
C ILE A 249 10.01 9.15 14.66
N ASP A 250 10.99 8.32 14.33
CA ASP A 250 12.18 8.73 13.60
C ASP A 250 11.85 9.13 12.17
N TYR A 251 10.94 8.42 11.51
CA TYR A 251 10.47 8.82 10.18
C TYR A 251 9.73 10.17 10.21
N TYR A 252 8.85 10.37 11.20
CA TYR A 252 8.18 11.66 11.42
C TYR A 252 9.18 12.78 11.66
N ASN A 253 10.20 12.57 12.50
CA ASN A 253 11.26 13.55 12.76
C ASN A 253 12.03 13.89 11.48
N ALA A 254 12.34 12.89 10.65
CA ALA A 254 13.00 13.09 9.36
C ALA A 254 12.14 13.91 8.39
N LEU A 255 10.83 13.64 8.31
CA LEU A 255 9.87 14.43 7.53
C LEU A 255 9.84 15.88 8.02
N ARG A 256 9.72 16.11 9.32
CA ARG A 256 9.71 17.45 9.92
C ARG A 256 11.01 18.21 9.66
N LYS A 257 12.17 17.58 9.79
CA LYS A 257 13.48 18.16 9.47
C LYS A 257 13.56 18.64 8.02
N ASN A 258 12.95 17.90 7.10
CA ASN A 258 12.88 18.22 5.67
C ASN A 258 11.69 19.12 5.29
N LYS A 259 10.92 19.65 6.27
CA LYS A 259 9.77 20.54 6.11
C LYS A 259 8.62 19.91 5.30
N ILE A 260 8.49 18.59 5.37
CA ILE A 260 7.39 17.85 4.76
C ILE A 260 6.18 17.88 5.70
N ALA A 261 5.00 18.12 5.13
CA ALA A 261 3.74 18.02 5.88
C ALA A 261 3.54 16.59 6.38
N ALA A 262 3.44 16.42 7.69
CA ALA A 262 3.28 15.11 8.31
C ALA A 262 2.36 15.20 9.53
N GLU A 263 1.50 14.18 9.68
CA GLU A 263 0.64 13.99 10.84
C GLU A 263 0.88 12.60 11.42
N ILE A 264 1.00 12.49 12.74
CA ILE A 264 1.24 11.23 13.45
C ILE A 264 0.26 11.08 14.61
N HIS A 265 -0.37 9.93 14.71
CA HIS A 265 -1.24 9.53 15.83
C HIS A 265 -0.64 8.34 16.55
N ILE A 266 -0.38 8.51 17.84
CA ILE A 266 0.16 7.45 18.73
C ILE A 266 -0.91 7.11 19.76
N TYR A 267 -1.55 5.95 19.58
CA TYR A 267 -2.51 5.43 20.54
C TYR A 267 -1.77 4.80 21.74
N GLN A 268 -2.29 5.01 22.94
CA GLN A 268 -1.67 4.43 24.14
C GLN A 268 -1.64 2.91 24.07
N THR A 269 -2.72 2.30 23.58
CA THR A 269 -2.89 0.85 23.47
C THR A 269 -3.40 0.48 22.08
N GLY A 270 -3.05 -0.71 21.61
CA GLY A 270 -3.45 -1.24 20.31
C GLY A 270 -2.59 -2.43 19.89
N GLY A 271 -1.37 -2.49 20.40
CA GLY A 271 -0.41 -3.49 20.00
C GLY A 271 -0.03 -3.37 18.52
N HIS A 272 0.15 -4.49 17.86
CA HIS A 272 0.53 -4.56 16.44
C HIS A 272 -0.50 -5.32 15.60
N GLY A 273 -0.69 -4.91 14.35
CA GLY A 273 -1.49 -5.68 13.38
C GLY A 273 -2.99 -5.52 13.55
N TYR A 274 -3.45 -4.44 14.16
CA TYR A 274 -4.88 -4.19 14.40
C TYR A 274 -5.68 -3.84 13.11
N GLY A 275 -5.02 -3.57 11.98
CA GLY A 275 -5.71 -3.17 10.76
C GLY A 275 -6.56 -1.93 10.97
N LEU A 276 -7.87 -2.05 10.75
CA LEU A 276 -8.84 -0.97 10.99
C LEU A 276 -9.33 -0.89 12.45
N HIS A 277 -9.16 -1.95 13.23
CA HIS A 277 -9.86 -2.16 14.50
C HIS A 277 -8.91 -1.98 15.70
N LEU A 278 -8.83 -0.76 16.21
CA LEU A 278 -8.19 -0.51 17.50
C LEU A 278 -9.03 -1.09 18.64
N PRO A 279 -8.39 -1.46 19.77
CA PRO A 279 -9.11 -1.75 21.00
C PRO A 279 -10.10 -0.62 21.34
N ASN A 280 -11.22 -0.95 21.98
CA ASN A 280 -12.26 0.01 22.39
C ASN A 280 -13.08 0.65 21.25
N ASN A 281 -13.13 0.00 20.09
CA ASN A 281 -13.87 0.50 18.91
C ASN A 281 -13.44 1.89 18.41
N ASP A 282 -12.26 2.39 18.81
CA ASP A 282 -11.70 3.60 18.20
C ASP A 282 -11.20 3.29 16.80
N THR A 283 -11.22 4.29 15.94
CA THR A 283 -10.77 4.14 14.55
C THR A 283 -9.90 5.32 14.11
N TRP A 284 -8.70 5.00 13.69
CA TRP A 284 -7.80 5.95 13.06
C TRP A 284 -8.30 6.41 11.68
N VAL A 285 -9.24 5.67 11.09
CA VAL A 285 -9.76 5.91 9.73
C VAL A 285 -10.44 7.27 9.62
N ASN A 286 -11.15 7.73 10.66
CA ASN A 286 -11.76 9.06 10.70
C ASN A 286 -10.70 10.17 10.74
N ARG A 287 -9.56 9.93 11.41
CA ARG A 287 -8.42 10.86 11.42
C ARG A 287 -7.78 10.95 10.05
N LEU A 288 -7.61 9.81 9.38
CA LEU A 288 -7.15 9.78 8.00
C LEU A 288 -8.10 10.56 7.08
N GLN A 289 -9.41 10.35 7.18
CA GLN A 289 -10.40 11.08 6.37
C GLN A 289 -10.27 12.60 6.57
N THR A 290 -10.15 13.06 7.81
CA THR A 290 -9.95 14.47 8.12
C THR A 290 -8.65 15.00 7.49
N TRP A 291 -7.55 14.25 7.60
CA TRP A 291 -6.27 14.61 7.02
C TRP A 291 -6.32 14.68 5.48
N LEU A 292 -7.01 13.74 4.84
CA LEU A 292 -7.21 13.72 3.38
C LEU A 292 -8.02 14.95 2.90
N LEU A 293 -9.03 15.38 3.67
CA LEU A 293 -9.82 16.60 3.40
C LEU A 293 -8.95 17.86 3.55
N LEU A 294 -8.21 17.98 4.63
CA LEU A 294 -7.34 19.14 4.92
C LEU A 294 -6.22 19.30 3.87
N ASN A 295 -5.74 18.21 3.32
CA ASN A 295 -4.72 18.22 2.26
C ASN A 295 -5.33 18.24 0.84
N HIS A 296 -6.63 18.48 0.69
CA HIS A 296 -7.35 18.57 -0.59
C HIS A 296 -7.21 17.30 -1.48
N ILE A 297 -6.93 16.15 -0.88
CA ILE A 297 -6.82 14.86 -1.57
C ILE A 297 -8.21 14.34 -1.93
N ILE A 298 -9.18 14.53 -1.03
CA ILE A 298 -10.60 14.26 -1.28
C ILE A 298 -11.42 15.53 -1.06
N LYS A 299 -12.62 15.56 -1.60
CA LYS A 299 -13.58 16.66 -1.39
C LYS A 299 -14.55 16.29 -0.28
N GLY A 300 -14.97 17.26 0.51
CA GLY A 300 -16.11 17.10 1.41
C GLY A 300 -17.39 16.77 0.62
N SER A 301 -18.20 15.88 1.16
CA SER A 301 -19.52 15.51 0.63
C SER A 301 -20.52 16.64 0.85
#